data_5d23db744af1019c436ad172e4dc3534
#
_entry.id   5d23db744af1019c436ad172e4dc3534
#
_cell.length_a   1.000
_cell.length_b   1.000
_cell.length_c   1.000
_cell.angle_alpha   90.00
_cell.angle_beta   90.00
_cell.angle_gamma   90.00
#
_symmetry.space_group_name_H-M   'P 1'
#
loop_
_entity.id
_entity.type
_entity.pdbx_description
1 polymer ?
#
loop_
_entity_poly.entity_id
_entity_poly.type
_entity_poly.pdbx_seq_one_letter_code
_entity_poly.pdbx_strand_id
1 'polypeptide(L)'
;MIWVIGYKGMLGSEICRQLTENNIQFVRSDVDVDITDIEALDQFAKCWAVTWIINCAAYTAVDKAESDIELAHKLNVEGPENIAKVAKKYGAKLIHISTDYVFDGTGTTPRTEDMPVAPIGVYGVTKAKGEEAVRNNTDKYYILRTAWLYGWAGKNFVYTMIRAMNTQDAVKVVNDQKGTPTFAGDLAKVIL
;
A
#
# COMPACT_ATOMS: atom_id res chain seq x y z
N MET A 1 -4.47 12.32 16.14
CA MET A 1 -3.28 12.42 15.29
C MET A 1 -3.39 11.43 14.13
N ILE A 2 -3.05 11.82 12.90
CA ILE A 2 -2.93 10.91 11.74
C ILE A 2 -1.50 10.35 11.74
N TRP A 3 -1.37 9.04 11.51
CA TRP A 3 -0.08 8.37 11.34
C TRP A 3 0.04 7.79 9.95
N VAL A 4 1.05 8.22 9.16
CA VAL A 4 1.36 7.73 7.83
C VAL A 4 2.54 6.76 7.92
N ILE A 5 2.30 5.47 7.69
CA ILE A 5 3.31 4.41 7.67
C ILE A 5 3.78 4.21 6.21
N GLY A 6 5.09 4.10 5.99
CA GLY A 6 5.68 3.98 4.64
C GLY A 6 5.74 5.33 3.91
N TYR A 7 6.02 6.41 4.64
CA TYR A 7 5.99 7.78 4.11
C TYR A 7 7.04 8.07 3.03
N LYS A 8 8.09 7.26 2.93
CA LYS A 8 9.12 7.40 1.87
C LYS A 8 8.69 6.81 0.54
N GLY A 9 7.65 5.98 0.54
CA GLY A 9 7.05 5.42 -0.68
C GLY A 9 6.30 6.47 -1.50
N MET A 10 5.93 6.09 -2.73
CA MET A 10 5.26 6.98 -3.69
C MET A 10 3.96 7.60 -3.13
N LEU A 11 3.06 6.77 -2.62
CA LEU A 11 1.79 7.25 -2.07
C LEU A 11 1.98 7.94 -0.71
N GLY A 12 2.80 7.33 0.18
CA GLY A 12 3.03 7.88 1.52
C GLY A 12 3.65 9.28 1.49
N SER A 13 4.60 9.54 0.57
CA SER A 13 5.19 10.87 0.40
C SER A 13 4.18 11.89 -0.13
N GLU A 14 3.30 11.47 -1.03
CA GLU A 14 2.25 12.33 -1.58
C GLU A 14 1.17 12.68 -0.54
N ILE A 15 0.77 11.71 0.29
CA ILE A 15 -0.12 11.95 1.44
C ILE A 15 0.51 12.96 2.40
N CYS A 16 1.78 12.75 2.77
CA CYS A 16 2.48 13.69 3.67
C CYS A 16 2.56 15.10 3.07
N ARG A 17 2.82 15.23 1.76
CA ARG A 17 2.83 16.51 1.07
C ARG A 17 1.47 17.21 1.19
N GLN A 18 0.39 16.52 0.86
CA GLN A 18 -0.97 17.08 0.91
C GLN A 18 -1.41 17.42 2.34
N LEU A 19 -1.09 16.59 3.34
CA LEU A 19 -1.35 16.91 4.75
C LEU A 19 -0.63 18.20 5.17
N THR A 20 0.63 18.37 4.73
CA THR A 20 1.41 19.59 5.01
C THR A 20 0.79 20.82 4.35
N GLU A 21 0.42 20.73 3.07
CA GLU A 21 -0.20 21.84 2.33
C GLU A 21 -1.54 22.27 2.91
N ASN A 22 -2.29 21.34 3.49
CA ASN A 22 -3.57 21.60 4.14
C ASN A 22 -3.42 21.96 5.65
N ASN A 23 -2.20 22.10 6.15
CA ASN A 23 -1.91 22.39 7.56
C ASN A 23 -2.52 21.37 8.55
N ILE A 24 -2.65 20.11 8.13
CA ILE A 24 -3.15 18.99 8.95
C ILE A 24 -1.96 18.38 9.70
N GLN A 25 -2.08 18.26 11.03
CA GLN A 25 -1.04 17.65 11.85
C GLN A 25 -1.02 16.13 11.66
N PHE A 26 0.17 15.58 11.45
CA PHE A 26 0.40 14.14 11.31
C PHE A 26 1.78 13.75 11.84
N VAL A 27 1.93 12.46 12.08
CA VAL A 27 3.21 11.81 12.32
C VAL A 27 3.44 10.77 11.22
N ARG A 28 4.69 10.41 11.01
CA ARG A 28 5.06 9.51 9.93
C ARG A 28 6.17 8.57 10.36
N SER A 29 6.19 7.37 9.81
CA SER A 29 7.25 6.38 9.99
C SER A 29 7.50 5.59 8.72
N ASP A 30 8.66 4.97 8.67
CA ASP A 30 9.08 4.05 7.60
C ASP A 30 9.82 2.88 8.26
N VAL A 31 10.97 2.45 7.76
CA VAL A 31 11.79 1.38 8.35
C VAL A 31 12.30 1.67 9.77
N ASP A 32 12.20 2.91 10.22
CA ASP A 32 12.51 3.34 11.59
C ASP A 32 11.49 2.84 12.64
N VAL A 33 10.29 2.44 12.19
CA VAL A 33 9.30 1.70 12.99
C VAL A 33 8.91 0.46 12.21
N ASP A 34 9.51 -0.67 12.57
CA ASP A 34 9.27 -1.94 11.89
C ASP A 34 7.81 -2.39 12.09
N ILE A 35 7.07 -2.51 11.00
CA ILE A 35 5.66 -2.94 11.04
C ILE A 35 5.50 -4.40 11.51
N THR A 36 6.56 -5.18 11.49
CA THR A 36 6.56 -6.56 11.99
C THR A 36 6.84 -6.66 13.49
N ASP A 37 7.22 -5.56 14.12
CA ASP A 37 7.39 -5.43 15.58
C ASP A 37 6.18 -4.71 16.19
N ILE A 38 5.29 -5.50 16.81
CA ILE A 38 4.06 -4.98 17.42
C ILE A 38 4.35 -4.03 18.60
N GLU A 39 5.45 -4.22 19.32
CA GLU A 39 5.82 -3.39 20.45
C GLU A 39 6.29 -2.00 19.98
N ALA A 40 7.09 -1.95 18.91
CA ALA A 40 7.50 -0.70 18.28
C ALA A 40 6.28 0.09 17.76
N LEU A 41 5.33 -0.59 17.10
CA LEU A 41 4.07 0.03 16.64
C LEU A 41 3.23 0.55 17.81
N ASP A 42 3.12 -0.22 18.89
CA ASP A 42 2.34 0.14 20.08
C ASP A 42 2.92 1.38 20.78
N GLN A 43 4.23 1.41 20.97
CA GLN A 43 4.92 2.54 21.57
C GLN A 43 4.72 3.81 20.74
N PHE A 44 4.87 3.71 19.41
CA PHE A 44 4.67 4.86 18.53
C PHE A 44 3.23 5.38 18.60
N ALA A 45 2.24 4.50 18.49
CA ALA A 45 0.84 4.89 18.54
C ALA A 45 0.47 5.56 19.87
N LYS A 46 1.01 5.04 20.99
CA LYS A 46 0.81 5.59 22.33
C LYS A 46 1.40 6.99 22.48
N CYS A 47 2.63 7.20 22.01
CA CYS A 47 3.32 8.49 22.12
C CYS A 47 2.59 9.63 21.41
N TRP A 48 1.89 9.32 20.31
CA TRP A 48 1.28 10.33 19.44
C TRP A 48 -0.25 10.40 19.54
N ALA A 49 -0.89 9.65 20.43
CA ALA A 49 -2.34 9.60 20.55
C ALA A 49 -3.03 9.44 19.17
N VAL A 50 -2.63 8.40 18.46
CA VAL A 50 -3.04 8.14 17.07
C VAL A 50 -4.53 7.85 16.98
N THR A 51 -5.23 8.50 16.05
CA THR A 51 -6.67 8.31 15.79
C THR A 51 -6.96 7.79 14.37
N TRP A 52 -6.00 7.97 13.46
CA TRP A 52 -6.02 7.43 12.10
C TRP A 52 -4.66 6.85 11.76
N ILE A 53 -4.65 5.70 11.13
CA ILE A 53 -3.45 5.06 10.57
C ILE A 53 -3.67 4.89 9.07
N ILE A 54 -2.71 5.36 8.27
CA ILE A 54 -2.68 5.17 6.82
C ILE A 54 -1.48 4.29 6.51
N ASN A 55 -1.73 3.01 6.22
CA ASN A 55 -0.68 2.04 5.92
C ASN A 55 -0.37 1.99 4.43
N CYS A 56 0.70 2.66 4.03
CA CYS A 56 1.29 2.62 2.68
C CYS A 56 2.50 1.66 2.60
N ALA A 57 2.93 1.06 3.71
CA ALA A 57 4.04 0.12 3.72
C ALA A 57 3.61 -1.23 3.14
N ALA A 58 4.42 -1.77 2.25
CA ALA A 58 4.24 -3.09 1.66
C ALA A 58 5.51 -3.58 0.96
N TYR A 59 5.66 -4.88 0.80
CA TYR A 59 6.56 -5.47 -0.17
C TYR A 59 5.91 -5.38 -1.56
N THR A 60 6.48 -4.60 -2.47
CA THR A 60 5.86 -4.27 -3.76
C THR A 60 6.62 -4.78 -4.99
N ALA A 61 7.74 -5.49 -4.79
CA ALA A 61 8.51 -6.08 -5.89
C ALA A 61 7.83 -7.37 -6.38
N VAL A 62 6.85 -7.23 -7.28
CA VAL A 62 5.96 -8.31 -7.73
C VAL A 62 6.71 -9.56 -8.15
N ASP A 63 7.61 -9.44 -9.14
CA ASP A 63 8.37 -10.59 -9.66
C ASP A 63 9.30 -11.19 -8.61
N LYS A 64 9.93 -10.34 -7.80
CA LYS A 64 10.85 -10.79 -6.75
C LYS A 64 10.13 -11.48 -5.59
N ALA A 65 8.86 -11.22 -5.37
CA ALA A 65 8.06 -11.89 -4.36
C ALA A 65 8.03 -13.42 -4.55
N GLU A 66 8.12 -13.90 -5.81
CA GLU A 66 8.17 -15.34 -6.12
C GLU A 66 9.40 -16.05 -5.51
N SER A 67 10.50 -15.31 -5.27
CA SER A 67 11.71 -15.81 -4.62
C SER A 67 11.85 -15.36 -3.16
N ASP A 68 11.25 -14.23 -2.77
CA ASP A 68 11.33 -13.64 -1.43
C ASP A 68 10.02 -13.88 -0.64
N ILE A 69 9.46 -15.09 -0.71
CA ILE A 69 8.13 -15.44 -0.17
C ILE A 69 7.99 -15.07 1.31
N GLU A 70 8.99 -15.40 2.14
CA GLU A 70 8.96 -15.13 3.57
C GLU A 70 8.92 -13.64 3.88
N LEU A 71 9.74 -12.84 3.19
CA LEU A 71 9.76 -11.40 3.38
C LEU A 71 8.47 -10.74 2.87
N ALA A 72 7.95 -11.21 1.73
CA ALA A 72 6.66 -10.76 1.21
C ALA A 72 5.52 -11.07 2.20
N HIS A 73 5.50 -12.26 2.79
CA HIS A 73 4.53 -12.64 3.82
C HIS A 73 4.67 -11.76 5.05
N LYS A 74 5.87 -11.61 5.57
CA LYS A 74 6.15 -10.82 6.76
C LYS A 74 5.66 -9.38 6.62
N LEU A 75 5.97 -8.72 5.49
CA LEU A 75 5.61 -7.32 5.27
C LEU A 75 4.17 -7.11 4.80
N ASN A 76 3.59 -8.06 4.05
CA ASN A 76 2.25 -7.91 3.48
C ASN A 76 1.14 -8.58 4.31
N VAL A 77 1.48 -9.45 5.26
CA VAL A 77 0.49 -10.13 6.12
C VAL A 77 0.69 -9.77 7.58
N GLU A 78 1.85 -10.11 8.16
CA GLU A 78 2.11 -9.89 9.59
C GLU A 78 2.16 -8.40 9.94
N GLY A 79 2.77 -7.57 9.08
CA GLY A 79 2.79 -6.12 9.25
C GLY A 79 1.39 -5.51 9.33
N PRO A 80 0.52 -5.71 8.34
CA PRO A 80 -0.88 -5.28 8.38
C PRO A 80 -1.68 -5.84 9.56
N GLU A 81 -1.43 -7.09 9.96
CA GLU A 81 -2.03 -7.70 11.14
C GLU A 81 -1.69 -6.94 12.42
N ASN A 82 -0.41 -6.65 12.63
CA ASN A 82 0.07 -5.90 13.79
C ASN A 82 -0.47 -4.47 13.79
N ILE A 83 -0.47 -3.80 12.65
CA ILE A 83 -1.05 -2.46 12.50
C ILE A 83 -2.53 -2.46 12.85
N ALA A 84 -3.30 -3.48 12.40
CA ALA A 84 -4.73 -3.59 12.69
C ALA A 84 -4.98 -3.85 14.18
N LYS A 85 -4.16 -4.69 14.84
CA LYS A 85 -4.23 -4.92 16.30
C LYS A 85 -3.98 -3.61 17.08
N VAL A 86 -2.97 -2.85 16.67
CA VAL A 86 -2.65 -1.55 17.29
C VAL A 86 -3.77 -0.54 17.02
N ALA A 87 -4.30 -0.48 15.81
CA ALA A 87 -5.44 0.37 15.48
C ALA A 87 -6.65 0.06 16.38
N LYS A 88 -7.00 -1.23 16.56
CA LYS A 88 -8.08 -1.65 17.46
C LYS A 88 -7.82 -1.26 18.91
N LYS A 89 -6.61 -1.49 19.41
CA LYS A 89 -6.21 -1.15 20.79
C LYS A 89 -6.43 0.32 21.12
N TYR A 90 -6.11 1.22 20.19
CA TYR A 90 -6.24 2.67 20.38
C TYR A 90 -7.54 3.25 19.82
N GLY A 91 -8.42 2.42 19.27
CA GLY A 91 -9.68 2.85 18.65
C GLY A 91 -9.49 3.67 17.37
N ALA A 92 -8.30 3.62 16.79
CA ALA A 92 -7.94 4.33 15.56
C ALA A 92 -8.63 3.70 14.33
N LYS A 93 -8.92 4.54 13.33
CA LYS A 93 -9.37 4.07 12.01
C LYS A 93 -8.15 3.72 11.16
N LEU A 94 -8.23 2.61 10.42
CA LEU A 94 -7.15 2.12 9.56
C LEU A 94 -7.51 2.23 8.09
N ILE A 95 -6.67 2.90 7.31
CA ILE A 95 -6.70 2.83 5.84
C ILE A 95 -5.53 1.95 5.41
N HIS A 96 -5.84 0.83 4.75
CA HIS A 96 -4.85 -0.12 4.24
C HIS A 96 -4.83 -0.13 2.72
N ILE A 97 -3.66 0.07 2.13
CA ILE A 97 -3.49 0.08 0.67
C ILE A 97 -3.26 -1.34 0.17
N SER A 98 -4.13 -1.79 -0.71
CA SER A 98 -4.08 -3.07 -1.40
C SER A 98 -3.88 -2.89 -2.91
N THR A 99 -4.13 -3.94 -3.68
CA THR A 99 -3.81 -4.03 -5.10
C THR A 99 -4.90 -4.78 -5.86
N ASP A 100 -4.98 -4.55 -7.16
CA ASP A 100 -5.75 -5.34 -8.12
C ASP A 100 -5.21 -6.76 -8.31
N TYR A 101 -3.94 -7.04 -7.97
CA TYR A 101 -3.33 -8.38 -7.99
C TYR A 101 -4.00 -9.39 -7.05
N VAL A 102 -4.93 -8.95 -6.20
CA VAL A 102 -5.78 -9.87 -5.42
C VAL A 102 -6.80 -10.62 -6.30
N PHE A 103 -7.01 -10.19 -7.53
CA PHE A 103 -7.85 -10.87 -8.52
C PHE A 103 -7.03 -11.76 -9.46
N ASP A 104 -7.70 -12.64 -10.19
CA ASP A 104 -7.11 -13.60 -11.13
C ASP A 104 -6.61 -13.00 -12.45
N GLY A 105 -6.88 -11.72 -12.70
CA GLY A 105 -6.50 -11.02 -13.93
C GLY A 105 -7.29 -11.45 -15.17
N THR A 106 -8.29 -12.30 -15.05
CA THR A 106 -9.09 -12.76 -16.19
C THR A 106 -10.27 -11.83 -16.51
N GLY A 107 -10.71 -11.84 -17.76
CA GLY A 107 -11.86 -11.06 -18.20
C GLY A 107 -11.56 -9.58 -18.42
N THR A 108 -12.59 -8.82 -18.81
CA THR A 108 -12.50 -7.39 -19.15
C THR A 108 -13.55 -6.54 -18.41
N THR A 109 -14.37 -7.18 -17.58
CA THR A 109 -15.38 -6.48 -16.77
C THR A 109 -14.71 -5.78 -15.59
N PRO A 110 -15.08 -4.53 -15.30
CA PRO A 110 -14.61 -3.85 -14.10
C PRO A 110 -14.90 -4.67 -12.84
N ARG A 111 -13.93 -4.74 -11.94
CA ARG A 111 -14.06 -5.46 -10.67
C ARG A 111 -14.76 -4.58 -9.64
N THR A 112 -15.73 -5.15 -8.94
CA THR A 112 -16.41 -4.52 -7.81
C THR A 112 -15.79 -4.94 -6.48
N GLU A 113 -16.12 -4.23 -5.41
CA GLU A 113 -15.50 -4.43 -4.09
C GLU A 113 -15.87 -5.77 -3.46
N ASP A 114 -17.03 -6.31 -3.80
CA ASP A 114 -17.61 -7.56 -3.29
C ASP A 114 -17.23 -8.80 -4.11
N MET A 115 -16.55 -8.61 -5.25
CA MET A 115 -16.07 -9.76 -6.03
C MET A 115 -15.04 -10.59 -5.23
N PRO A 116 -15.13 -11.93 -5.31
CA PRO A 116 -14.19 -12.81 -4.63
C PRO A 116 -12.77 -12.59 -5.15
N VAL A 117 -11.82 -12.60 -4.22
CA VAL A 117 -10.39 -12.54 -4.55
C VAL A 117 -9.89 -13.92 -4.99
N ALA A 118 -9.01 -13.98 -5.99
CA ALA A 118 -8.42 -15.20 -6.53
C ALA A 118 -6.99 -14.93 -7.05
N PRO A 119 -6.05 -14.51 -6.17
CA PRO A 119 -4.72 -14.14 -6.60
C PRO A 119 -3.93 -15.33 -7.14
N ILE A 120 -3.12 -15.11 -8.17
CA ILE A 120 -2.34 -16.16 -8.86
C ILE A 120 -0.85 -16.15 -8.50
N GLY A 121 -0.28 -15.05 -8.03
CA GLY A 121 1.14 -14.92 -7.67
C GLY A 121 1.35 -14.60 -6.19
N VAL A 122 2.56 -14.81 -5.68
CA VAL A 122 2.93 -14.61 -4.27
C VAL A 122 2.60 -13.20 -3.78
N TYR A 123 2.88 -12.17 -4.59
CA TYR A 123 2.53 -10.79 -4.24
C TYR A 123 1.02 -10.64 -4.00
N GLY A 124 0.20 -11.08 -4.95
CA GLY A 124 -1.26 -11.01 -4.86
C GLY A 124 -1.80 -11.83 -3.67
N VAL A 125 -1.30 -13.04 -3.47
CA VAL A 125 -1.66 -13.92 -2.35
C VAL A 125 -1.35 -13.26 -1.00
N THR A 126 -0.15 -12.71 -0.85
CA THR A 126 0.25 -12.07 0.41
C THR A 126 -0.55 -10.79 0.67
N LYS A 127 -0.85 -9.99 -0.36
CA LYS A 127 -1.70 -8.80 -0.24
C LYS A 127 -3.15 -9.17 0.14
N ALA A 128 -3.73 -10.21 -0.48
CA ALA A 128 -5.08 -10.70 -0.14
C ALA A 128 -5.15 -11.20 1.32
N LYS A 129 -4.14 -11.94 1.77
CA LYS A 129 -4.03 -12.35 3.18
C LYS A 129 -3.87 -11.14 4.13
N GLY A 130 -3.17 -10.10 3.72
CA GLY A 130 -3.09 -8.84 4.46
C GLY A 130 -4.44 -8.14 4.60
N GLU A 131 -5.27 -8.13 3.56
CA GLU A 131 -6.65 -7.65 3.65
C GLU A 131 -7.47 -8.46 4.66
N GLU A 132 -7.32 -9.78 4.64
CA GLU A 132 -7.99 -10.68 5.60
C GLU A 132 -7.51 -10.42 7.03
N ALA A 133 -6.20 -10.27 7.24
CA ALA A 133 -5.61 -9.95 8.53
C ALA A 133 -6.15 -8.61 9.08
N VAL A 134 -6.32 -7.59 8.24
CA VAL A 134 -6.94 -6.32 8.64
C VAL A 134 -8.39 -6.53 9.06
N ARG A 135 -9.21 -7.23 8.25
CA ARG A 135 -10.61 -7.50 8.55
C ARG A 135 -10.81 -8.25 9.86
N ASN A 136 -9.93 -9.20 10.16
CA ASN A 136 -10.03 -10.05 11.35
C ASN A 136 -9.59 -9.35 12.64
N ASN A 137 -8.81 -8.27 12.54
CA ASN A 137 -8.20 -7.63 13.71
C ASN A 137 -8.73 -6.25 14.07
N THR A 138 -9.52 -5.59 13.20
CA THR A 138 -10.17 -4.30 13.53
C THR A 138 -11.48 -4.13 12.79
N ASP A 139 -12.43 -3.43 13.42
CA ASP A 139 -13.74 -3.15 12.82
C ASP A 139 -13.80 -1.78 12.13
N LYS A 140 -12.77 -0.94 12.35
CA LYS A 140 -12.71 0.43 11.82
C LYS A 140 -11.64 0.51 10.73
N TYR A 141 -11.94 -0.01 9.55
CA TYR A 141 -10.99 -0.03 8.46
C TYR A 141 -11.59 0.38 7.12
N TYR A 142 -10.71 0.80 6.23
CA TYR A 142 -10.93 0.94 4.79
C TYR A 142 -9.78 0.24 4.07
N ILE A 143 -10.11 -0.61 3.08
CA ILE A 143 -9.13 -1.28 2.22
C ILE A 143 -9.26 -0.69 0.83
N LEU A 144 -8.19 -0.06 0.32
CA LEU A 144 -8.16 0.59 -0.97
C LEU A 144 -7.30 -0.23 -1.94
N ARG A 145 -7.92 -0.88 -2.92
CA ARG A 145 -7.23 -1.58 -4.00
C ARG A 145 -6.90 -0.59 -5.10
N THR A 146 -5.63 -0.50 -5.47
CA THR A 146 -5.14 0.37 -6.54
C THR A 146 -4.36 -0.43 -7.58
N ALA A 147 -4.31 0.08 -8.81
CA ALA A 147 -3.58 -0.51 -9.92
C ALA A 147 -2.66 0.53 -10.56
N TRP A 148 -1.50 0.09 -11.05
CA TRP A 148 -0.58 0.87 -11.87
C TRP A 148 -0.30 2.26 -11.30
N LEU A 149 0.02 2.30 -10.01
CA LEU A 149 0.26 3.55 -9.29
C LEU A 149 1.49 4.26 -9.86
N TYR A 150 1.35 5.55 -10.16
CA TYR A 150 2.43 6.42 -10.60
C TYR A 150 2.34 7.79 -9.90
N GLY A 151 3.46 8.49 -9.82
CA GLY A 151 3.51 9.78 -9.13
C GLY A 151 4.88 10.43 -9.22
N TRP A 152 5.04 11.53 -8.51
CA TRP A 152 6.25 12.35 -8.53
C TRP A 152 7.43 11.71 -7.77
N ALA A 153 7.15 10.87 -6.79
CA ALA A 153 8.17 10.22 -5.97
C ALA A 153 8.33 8.72 -6.34
N GLY A 154 9.49 8.18 -6.01
CA GLY A 154 9.78 6.76 -6.16
C GLY A 154 9.98 6.30 -7.60
N LYS A 155 10.16 4.99 -7.76
CA LYS A 155 10.26 4.34 -9.08
C LYS A 155 8.87 4.01 -9.58
N ASN A 156 8.56 4.34 -10.83
CA ASN A 156 7.31 3.99 -11.47
C ASN A 156 7.50 3.78 -12.98
N PHE A 157 6.47 3.26 -13.63
CA PHE A 157 6.51 2.96 -15.06
C PHE A 157 6.82 4.19 -15.91
N VAL A 158 6.25 5.36 -15.58
CA VAL A 158 6.45 6.60 -16.36
C VAL A 158 7.92 7.00 -16.38
N TYR A 159 8.57 7.08 -15.22
CA TYR A 159 10.00 7.42 -15.15
C TYR A 159 10.89 6.33 -15.76
N THR A 160 10.48 5.06 -15.66
CA THR A 160 11.20 3.96 -16.30
C THR A 160 11.16 4.10 -17.82
N MET A 161 9.98 4.43 -18.40
CA MET A 161 9.86 4.64 -19.85
C MET A 161 10.60 5.89 -20.32
N ILE A 162 10.50 7.00 -19.61
CA ILE A 162 11.26 8.22 -19.94
C ILE A 162 12.77 7.91 -20.00
N ARG A 163 13.28 7.19 -18.98
CA ARG A 163 14.71 6.80 -18.98
C ARG A 163 15.03 5.88 -20.13
N ALA A 164 14.25 4.83 -20.36
CA ALA A 164 14.48 3.86 -21.41
C ALA A 164 14.49 4.54 -22.80
N MET A 165 13.53 5.39 -23.10
CA MET A 165 13.45 6.13 -24.37
C MET A 165 14.61 7.11 -24.58
N ASN A 166 15.22 7.62 -23.51
CA ASN A 166 16.39 8.52 -23.61
C ASN A 166 17.72 7.77 -23.72
N THR A 167 17.76 6.45 -23.46
CA THR A 167 19.01 5.69 -23.37
C THR A 167 19.08 4.48 -24.29
N GLN A 168 17.97 4.12 -24.97
CA GLN A 168 17.87 2.93 -25.81
C GLN A 168 17.26 3.28 -27.17
N ASP A 169 17.74 2.67 -28.24
CA ASP A 169 17.22 2.87 -29.59
C ASP A 169 15.80 2.33 -29.77
N ALA A 170 15.40 1.33 -28.97
CA ALA A 170 14.08 0.75 -28.97
C ALA A 170 13.67 0.25 -27.59
N VAL A 171 12.41 0.47 -27.24
CA VAL A 171 11.84 0.00 -25.96
C VAL A 171 10.75 -1.02 -26.26
N LYS A 172 10.83 -2.20 -25.61
CA LYS A 172 9.79 -3.24 -25.68
C LYS A 172 8.88 -3.12 -24.47
N VAL A 173 7.60 -3.03 -24.71
CA VAL A 173 6.56 -2.95 -23.67
C VAL A 173 5.54 -4.04 -23.94
N VAL A 174 5.05 -4.72 -22.88
CA VAL A 174 3.93 -5.67 -22.98
C VAL A 174 2.67 -4.95 -23.48
N ASN A 175 1.88 -5.61 -24.34
CA ASN A 175 0.68 -5.04 -24.95
C ASN A 175 -0.58 -5.89 -24.72
N ASP A 176 -0.49 -6.92 -23.91
CA ASP A 176 -1.55 -7.87 -23.58
C ASP A 176 -2.18 -7.62 -22.21
N GLN A 177 -1.71 -6.61 -21.48
CA GLN A 177 -2.26 -6.23 -20.19
C GLN A 177 -3.21 -5.05 -20.31
N LYS A 178 -4.34 -5.14 -19.59
CA LYS A 178 -5.33 -4.05 -19.45
C LYS A 178 -5.43 -3.66 -17.99
N GLY A 179 -5.38 -2.38 -17.69
CA GLY A 179 -5.45 -1.88 -16.34
C GLY A 179 -5.79 -0.38 -16.30
N THR A 180 -5.99 0.13 -15.10
CA THR A 180 -6.32 1.54 -14.87
C THR A 180 -5.15 2.21 -14.15
N PRO A 181 -4.41 3.10 -14.82
CA PRO A 181 -3.35 3.87 -14.16
C PRO A 181 -3.95 4.76 -13.07
N THR A 182 -3.31 4.78 -11.90
CA THR A 182 -3.75 5.59 -10.76
C THR A 182 -2.67 6.61 -10.42
N PHE A 183 -3.00 7.90 -10.50
CA PHE A 183 -2.09 8.96 -10.04
C PHE A 183 -2.10 9.04 -8.51
N ALA A 184 -0.91 8.96 -7.90
CA ALA A 184 -0.77 8.99 -6.44
C ALA A 184 -1.37 10.25 -5.79
N GLY A 185 -1.32 11.39 -6.50
CA GLY A 185 -1.92 12.65 -6.04
C GLY A 185 -3.44 12.59 -5.92
N ASP A 186 -4.11 11.92 -6.85
CA ASP A 186 -5.57 11.78 -6.80
C ASP A 186 -5.99 10.73 -5.77
N LEU A 187 -5.25 9.62 -5.67
CA LEU A 187 -5.48 8.62 -4.61
C LEU A 187 -5.28 9.23 -3.21
N ALA A 188 -4.25 10.06 -3.03
CA ALA A 188 -4.02 10.75 -1.77
C ALA A 188 -5.18 11.69 -1.40
N LYS A 189 -5.77 12.41 -2.37
CA LYS A 189 -6.97 13.25 -2.13
C LYS A 189 -8.18 12.43 -1.69
N VAL A 190 -8.35 11.22 -2.23
CA VAL A 190 -9.46 10.33 -1.85
C VAL A 190 -9.26 9.78 -0.43
N ILE A 191 -8.01 9.59 -0.02
CA ILE A 191 -7.64 9.10 1.31
C ILE A 191 -7.88 10.18 2.39
N LEU A 192 -7.64 11.43 2.07
CA LEU A 192 -7.75 12.57 2.99
C LEU A 192 -9.14 13.19 3.00
#